data_e41b5358a2a4ab306a57bf6ae8aa8ab1
#
_entry.id   e41b5358a2a4ab306a57bf6ae8aa8ab1
#
_cell.length_a   1.000
_cell.length_b   1.000
_cell.length_c   1.000
_cell.angle_alpha   90.00
_cell.angle_beta   90.00
_cell.angle_gamma   90.00
#
_symmetry.space_group_name_H-M   'P 1'
#
loop_
_entity.id
_entity.type
_entity.pdbx_description
1 polymer ?
#
loop_
_entity_poly.entity_id
_entity_poly.type
_entity_poly.pdbx_seq_one_letter_code
_entity_poly.pdbx_strand_id
1 'polypeptide(L)'
;MTKIQVQPDNLVVAIAEHETILTASLRNDIPHLHACGGIGRCSTCRISITEGVANCLPPEKIELELAEKLDLPADIRLACQTKVTGDVSFRRLLLDDRDQSISNQLIENKAGAVGTSRNLSIMFADIRGFTPLTESLSAYDVMFIINRYFDIIGDVIFK
;
A
#
# COMPACT_ATOMS: atom_id res chain seq x y z
N MET A 1 -17.84 -6.34 -24.77
CA MET A 1 -17.95 -5.48 -23.60
C MET A 1 -16.69 -5.71 -22.77
N THR A 2 -15.87 -4.72 -22.63
CA THR A 2 -14.58 -4.80 -21.93
C THR A 2 -14.79 -5.02 -20.43
N LYS A 3 -13.98 -5.87 -19.82
CA LYS A 3 -14.06 -6.20 -18.39
C LYS A 3 -12.78 -5.86 -17.67
N ILE A 4 -12.90 -5.44 -16.43
CA ILE A 4 -11.77 -5.26 -15.53
C ILE A 4 -11.93 -6.19 -14.34
N GLN A 5 -10.84 -6.89 -13.99
CA GLN A 5 -10.77 -7.72 -12.80
C GLN A 5 -10.02 -6.96 -11.71
N VAL A 6 -10.68 -6.79 -10.57
CA VAL A 6 -10.21 -5.98 -9.45
C VAL A 6 -9.72 -6.87 -8.31
N GLN A 7 -8.49 -6.68 -7.88
CA GLN A 7 -7.90 -7.33 -6.73
C GLN A 7 -7.61 -6.29 -5.61
N PRO A 8 -7.69 -6.66 -4.34
CA PRO A 8 -7.90 -8.03 -3.78
C PRO A 8 -9.36 -8.48 -3.74
N ASP A 9 -10.32 -7.68 -4.16
CA ASP A 9 -11.76 -7.95 -4.02
C ASP A 9 -12.24 -9.14 -4.86
N ASN A 10 -11.45 -9.58 -5.85
CA ASN A 10 -11.78 -10.64 -6.81
C ASN A 10 -13.08 -10.39 -7.59
N LEU A 11 -13.39 -9.11 -7.84
CA LEU A 11 -14.56 -8.70 -8.60
C LEU A 11 -14.22 -8.52 -10.07
N VAL A 12 -15.17 -8.89 -10.94
CA VAL A 12 -15.10 -8.63 -12.38
C VAL A 12 -16.23 -7.70 -12.75
N VAL A 13 -15.90 -6.51 -13.24
CA VAL A 13 -16.89 -5.50 -13.60
C VAL A 13 -16.70 -5.04 -15.04
N ALA A 14 -17.80 -4.62 -15.65
CA ALA A 14 -17.77 -4.04 -16.99
C ALA A 14 -17.29 -2.60 -16.93
N ILE A 15 -16.45 -2.22 -17.89
CA ILE A 15 -16.02 -0.84 -18.11
C ILE A 15 -16.59 -0.32 -19.44
N ALA A 16 -17.09 0.91 -19.44
CA ALA A 16 -17.59 1.55 -20.62
C ALA A 16 -16.45 2.13 -21.47
N GLU A 17 -16.74 2.40 -22.74
CA GLU A 17 -15.81 3.08 -23.63
C GLU A 17 -15.50 4.48 -23.10
N HIS A 18 -14.22 4.86 -23.09
CA HIS A 18 -13.69 6.12 -22.54
C HIS A 18 -13.79 6.28 -21.01
N GLU A 19 -14.36 5.34 -20.30
CA GLU A 19 -14.39 5.34 -18.84
C GLU A 19 -13.00 5.03 -18.28
N THR A 20 -12.64 5.67 -17.16
CA THR A 20 -11.40 5.33 -16.42
C THR A 20 -11.64 4.15 -15.49
N ILE A 21 -10.56 3.45 -15.15
CA ILE A 21 -10.61 2.35 -14.17
C ILE A 21 -11.18 2.84 -12.82
N LEU A 22 -10.83 4.06 -12.39
CA LEU A 22 -11.38 4.66 -11.17
C LEU A 22 -12.90 4.82 -11.25
N THR A 23 -13.39 5.43 -12.31
CA THR A 23 -14.83 5.68 -12.48
C THR A 23 -15.61 4.36 -12.54
N ALA A 24 -15.09 3.36 -13.26
CA ALA A 24 -15.70 2.04 -13.32
C ALA A 24 -15.73 1.36 -11.94
N SER A 25 -14.65 1.46 -11.16
CA SER A 25 -14.61 0.93 -9.80
C SER A 25 -15.67 1.58 -8.91
N LEU A 26 -15.71 2.90 -8.87
CA LEU A 26 -16.67 3.65 -8.05
C LEU A 26 -18.13 3.39 -8.43
N ARG A 27 -18.41 3.31 -9.72
CA ARG A 27 -19.77 2.99 -10.26
C ARG A 27 -20.25 1.60 -9.85
N ASN A 28 -19.34 0.69 -9.55
CA ASN A 28 -19.64 -0.67 -9.10
C ASN A 28 -19.42 -0.85 -7.59
N ASP A 29 -19.49 0.24 -6.82
CA ASP A 29 -19.36 0.26 -5.35
C ASP A 29 -18.04 -0.36 -4.83
N ILE A 30 -16.99 -0.36 -5.66
CA ILE A 30 -15.67 -0.78 -5.25
C ILE A 30 -14.94 0.42 -4.64
N PRO A 31 -14.65 0.40 -3.33
CA PRO A 31 -13.94 1.51 -2.69
C PRO A 31 -12.57 1.71 -3.34
N HIS A 32 -12.28 2.91 -3.84
CA HIS A 32 -11.02 3.20 -4.49
C HIS A 32 -10.56 4.59 -4.06
N LEU A 33 -9.45 4.64 -3.30
CA LEU A 33 -8.91 5.91 -2.80
C LEU A 33 -8.52 6.84 -3.94
N HIS A 34 -8.90 8.11 -3.84
CA HIS A 34 -8.63 9.13 -4.87
C HIS A 34 -8.63 10.53 -4.24
N ALA A 35 -7.71 10.79 -3.30
CA ALA A 35 -7.66 11.99 -2.46
C ALA A 35 -7.73 13.32 -3.24
N CYS A 36 -7.25 13.37 -4.49
CA CYS A 36 -7.35 14.56 -5.33
C CYS A 36 -8.66 14.67 -6.12
N GLY A 37 -9.63 13.78 -5.89
CA GLY A 37 -10.88 13.78 -6.67
C GLY A 37 -10.75 13.22 -8.10
N GLY A 38 -9.69 12.47 -8.40
CA GLY A 38 -9.53 11.83 -9.72
C GLY A 38 -8.87 12.69 -10.79
N ILE A 39 -8.23 13.81 -10.43
CA ILE A 39 -7.64 14.77 -11.37
C ILE A 39 -6.16 14.57 -11.66
N GLY A 40 -5.58 13.41 -11.31
CA GLY A 40 -4.19 13.06 -11.60
C GLY A 40 -3.12 13.78 -10.76
N ARG A 41 -3.49 14.46 -9.66
CA ARG A 41 -2.55 15.24 -8.83
C ARG A 41 -2.00 14.49 -7.62
N CYS A 42 -2.44 13.27 -7.37
CA CYS A 42 -1.94 12.42 -6.30
C CYS A 42 -1.79 10.98 -6.79
N SER A 43 -1.11 10.15 -6.00
CA SER A 43 -0.91 8.74 -6.32
C SER A 43 -1.79 7.79 -5.49
N THR A 44 -2.83 8.30 -4.80
CA THR A 44 -3.65 7.46 -3.92
C THR A 44 -4.52 6.46 -4.68
N CYS A 45 -4.85 6.74 -5.95
CA CYS A 45 -5.57 5.81 -6.82
C CYS A 45 -4.66 4.86 -7.62
N ARG A 46 -3.39 4.72 -7.24
CA ARG A 46 -2.46 3.87 -7.98
C ARG A 46 -2.84 2.40 -7.92
N ILE A 47 -2.63 1.74 -9.04
CA ILE A 47 -2.90 0.33 -9.27
C ILE A 47 -1.68 -0.32 -9.92
N SER A 48 -1.47 -1.60 -9.66
CA SER A 48 -0.53 -2.42 -10.43
C SER A 48 -1.31 -3.24 -11.44
N ILE A 49 -0.97 -3.10 -12.72
CA ILE A 49 -1.58 -3.90 -13.80
C ILE A 49 -0.93 -5.27 -13.76
N THR A 50 -1.73 -6.30 -13.47
CA THR A 50 -1.25 -7.69 -13.36
C THR A 50 -1.40 -8.45 -14.67
N GLU A 51 -2.42 -8.12 -15.48
CA GLU A 51 -2.65 -8.71 -16.80
C GLU A 51 -3.27 -7.68 -17.74
N GLY A 52 -2.99 -7.81 -19.03
CA GLY A 52 -3.60 -6.96 -20.04
C GLY A 52 -2.99 -5.56 -20.18
N VAL A 53 -1.72 -5.37 -19.83
CA VAL A 53 -1.02 -4.07 -19.96
C VAL A 53 -1.15 -3.48 -21.39
N ALA A 54 -1.09 -4.33 -22.42
CA ALA A 54 -1.24 -3.90 -23.81
C ALA A 54 -2.64 -3.33 -24.14
N ASN A 55 -3.62 -3.63 -23.32
CA ASN A 55 -4.99 -3.11 -23.44
C ASN A 55 -5.18 -1.76 -22.74
N CYS A 56 -4.20 -1.30 -21.97
CA CYS A 56 -4.23 0.04 -21.38
C CYS A 56 -3.81 1.08 -22.40
N LEU A 57 -4.56 2.17 -22.49
CA LEU A 57 -4.11 3.31 -23.29
C LEU A 57 -2.79 3.89 -22.71
N PRO A 58 -1.93 4.45 -23.56
CA PRO A 58 -0.71 5.10 -23.10
C PRO A 58 -1.02 6.15 -22.02
N PRO A 59 -0.13 6.32 -21.02
CA PRO A 59 -0.33 7.32 -19.98
C PRO A 59 -0.32 8.73 -20.58
N GLU A 60 -1.23 9.57 -20.10
CA GLU A 60 -1.28 10.98 -20.47
C GLU A 60 -0.15 11.76 -19.75
N LYS A 61 0.14 12.98 -20.23
CA LYS A 61 1.23 13.82 -19.70
C LYS A 61 1.18 14.00 -18.18
N ILE A 62 -0.01 14.22 -17.62
CA ILE A 62 -0.19 14.42 -16.17
C ILE A 62 0.18 13.17 -15.36
N GLU A 63 -0.11 11.97 -15.92
CA GLU A 63 0.26 10.71 -15.30
C GLU A 63 1.78 10.48 -15.38
N LEU A 64 2.38 10.77 -16.53
CA LEU A 64 3.83 10.65 -16.73
C LEU A 64 4.63 11.56 -15.80
N GLU A 65 4.24 12.84 -15.68
CA GLU A 65 4.91 13.79 -14.79
C GLU A 65 4.85 13.34 -13.32
N LEU A 66 3.73 12.78 -12.91
CA LEU A 66 3.60 12.26 -11.55
C LEU A 66 4.37 10.96 -11.36
N ALA A 67 4.36 10.06 -12.34
CA ALA A 67 5.11 8.81 -12.31
C ALA A 67 6.62 9.07 -12.22
N GLU A 68 7.14 10.00 -13.02
CA GLU A 68 8.55 10.43 -12.97
C GLU A 68 8.90 11.04 -11.61
N LYS A 69 8.08 11.96 -11.10
CA LYS A 69 8.29 12.60 -9.80
C LYS A 69 8.36 11.62 -8.64
N LEU A 70 7.59 10.53 -8.72
CA LEU A 70 7.46 9.52 -7.66
C LEU A 70 8.28 8.25 -7.95
N ASP A 71 9.05 8.22 -9.05
CA ASP A 71 9.81 7.06 -9.50
C ASP A 71 8.96 5.78 -9.53
N LEU A 72 7.76 5.87 -10.14
CA LEU A 72 6.83 4.75 -10.19
C LEU A 72 7.27 3.73 -11.25
N PRO A 73 7.26 2.43 -10.93
CA PRO A 73 7.47 1.37 -11.91
C PRO A 73 6.48 1.42 -13.08
N ALA A 74 6.87 0.89 -14.24
CA ALA A 74 6.08 0.96 -15.46
C ALA A 74 4.73 0.21 -15.43
N ASP A 75 4.61 -0.78 -14.53
CA ASP A 75 3.37 -1.52 -14.28
C ASP A 75 2.41 -0.78 -13.34
N ILE A 76 2.86 0.29 -12.71
CA ILE A 76 2.04 1.13 -11.84
C ILE A 76 1.38 2.24 -12.65
N ARG A 77 0.07 2.31 -12.57
CA ARG A 77 -0.75 3.29 -13.27
C ARG A 77 -1.65 4.04 -12.29
N LEU A 78 -2.15 5.19 -12.69
CA LEU A 78 -3.17 5.93 -11.95
C LEU A 78 -4.56 5.53 -12.45
N ALA A 79 -5.35 4.87 -11.63
CA ALA A 79 -6.69 4.42 -12.02
C ALA A 79 -7.59 5.55 -12.56
N CYS A 80 -7.40 6.78 -12.09
CA CYS A 80 -8.14 7.95 -12.53
C CYS A 80 -7.74 8.46 -13.93
N GLN A 81 -6.61 8.04 -14.45
CA GLN A 81 -6.10 8.42 -15.78
C GLN A 81 -6.10 7.24 -16.75
N THR A 82 -6.16 6.01 -16.24
CA THR A 82 -6.04 4.81 -17.05
C THR A 82 -7.38 4.45 -17.69
N LYS A 83 -7.41 4.44 -19.01
CA LYS A 83 -8.50 3.93 -19.85
C LYS A 83 -8.04 2.66 -20.54
N VAL A 84 -8.98 1.77 -20.89
CA VAL A 84 -8.68 0.47 -21.47
C VAL A 84 -9.49 0.20 -22.74
N THR A 85 -8.90 -0.58 -23.64
CA THR A 85 -9.51 -1.00 -24.91
C THR A 85 -9.87 -2.49 -24.94
N GLY A 86 -9.40 -3.24 -23.95
CA GLY A 86 -9.64 -4.68 -23.80
C GLY A 86 -9.60 -5.08 -22.32
N ASP A 87 -9.75 -6.37 -22.05
CA ASP A 87 -9.79 -6.88 -20.68
C ASP A 87 -8.46 -6.67 -19.95
N VAL A 88 -8.55 -6.25 -18.68
CA VAL A 88 -7.40 -5.93 -17.81
C VAL A 88 -7.65 -6.47 -16.41
N SER A 89 -6.60 -7.06 -15.82
CA SER A 89 -6.58 -7.38 -14.40
C SER A 89 -5.63 -6.43 -13.67
N PHE A 90 -6.06 -5.92 -12.54
CA PHE A 90 -5.24 -5.03 -11.74
C PHE A 90 -5.45 -5.22 -10.24
N ARG A 91 -4.46 -4.78 -9.46
CA ARG A 91 -4.51 -4.75 -8.01
C ARG A 91 -4.50 -3.32 -7.51
N ARG A 92 -5.44 -2.97 -6.64
CA ARG A 92 -5.42 -1.72 -5.88
C ARG A 92 -4.29 -1.77 -4.85
N LEU A 93 -3.46 -0.73 -4.79
CA LEU A 93 -2.30 -0.68 -3.89
C LEU A 93 -2.61 0.01 -2.56
N LEU A 94 -3.62 0.89 -2.55
CA LEU A 94 -4.13 1.51 -1.33
C LEU A 94 -5.59 1.09 -1.16
N LEU A 95 -5.89 0.48 -0.03
CA LEU A 95 -7.20 -0.09 0.24
C LEU A 95 -8.01 0.76 1.21
N ASP A 96 -7.35 1.45 2.14
CA ASP A 96 -7.98 2.27 3.17
C ASP A 96 -7.13 3.50 3.55
N ASP A 97 -7.65 4.35 4.45
CA ASP A 97 -6.96 5.56 4.93
C ASP A 97 -5.67 5.25 5.69
N ARG A 98 -5.54 4.05 6.24
CA ARG A 98 -4.32 3.57 6.89
C ARG A 98 -3.19 3.37 5.90
N ASP A 99 -3.50 2.73 4.79
CA ASP A 99 -2.55 2.54 3.68
C ASP A 99 -2.10 3.89 3.11
N GLN A 100 -3.02 4.86 3.03
CA GLN A 100 -2.71 6.23 2.63
C GLN A 100 -1.74 6.90 3.61
N SER A 101 -1.97 6.76 4.91
CA SER A 101 -1.10 7.31 5.95
C SER A 101 0.32 6.74 5.87
N ILE A 102 0.44 5.42 5.73
CA ILE A 102 1.74 4.73 5.57
C ILE A 102 2.43 5.18 4.27
N SER A 103 1.68 5.30 3.19
CA SER A 103 2.21 5.77 1.91
C SER A 103 2.74 7.20 1.99
N ASN A 104 2.05 8.11 2.68
CA ASN A 104 2.50 9.48 2.86
C ASN A 104 3.78 9.56 3.69
N GLN A 105 3.93 8.74 4.72
CA GLN A 105 5.17 8.65 5.50
C GLN A 105 6.37 8.17 4.67
N LEU A 106 6.13 7.30 3.68
CA LEU A 106 7.17 6.81 2.77
C LEU A 106 7.57 7.85 1.72
N ILE A 107 6.64 8.72 1.30
CA ILE A 107 6.90 9.79 0.32
C ILE A 107 7.84 10.88 0.88
N GLU A 108 7.79 11.15 2.18
CA GLU A 108 8.72 12.09 2.85
C GLU A 108 10.18 11.60 2.85
N ASN A 109 10.42 10.30 2.64
CA ASN A 109 11.74 9.65 2.67
C ASN A 109 12.22 9.07 1.33
N LYS A 110 11.85 9.64 0.18
CA LYS A 110 12.07 9.17 -1.20
C LYS A 110 11.03 8.14 -1.64
N ALA A 111 10.22 8.54 -2.59
CA ALA A 111 9.33 7.70 -3.37
C ALA A 111 10.15 6.73 -4.25
N GLY A 112 10.62 5.68 -3.64
CA GLY A 112 11.14 4.48 -4.29
C GLY A 112 10.22 3.33 -3.95
N ALA A 113 10.24 2.28 -4.72
CA ALA A 113 9.41 1.08 -4.68
C ALA A 113 8.61 0.88 -3.38
N VAL A 114 7.30 0.70 -3.49
CA VAL A 114 6.41 0.39 -2.35
C VAL A 114 6.82 -0.96 -1.76
N GLY A 115 7.76 -0.88 -0.80
CA GLY A 115 8.31 -2.03 -0.10
C GLY A 115 9.32 -2.84 -0.92
N THR A 116 10.31 -3.37 -0.25
CA THR A 116 11.21 -4.39 -0.79
C THR A 116 10.91 -5.70 -0.08
N SER A 117 10.79 -6.79 -0.85
CA SER A 117 10.71 -8.13 -0.26
C SER A 117 12.08 -8.48 0.32
N ARG A 118 12.11 -8.78 1.63
CA ARG A 118 13.32 -9.25 2.33
C ARG A 118 12.99 -10.51 3.11
N ASN A 119 13.93 -11.43 3.16
CA ASN A 119 13.85 -12.54 4.08
C ASN A 119 14.18 -12.01 5.48
N LEU A 120 13.20 -12.08 6.38
CA LEU A 120 13.34 -11.65 7.77
C LEU A 120 13.06 -12.82 8.68
N SER A 121 13.84 -12.92 9.76
CA SER A 121 13.49 -13.77 10.90
C SER A 121 12.71 -12.91 11.89
N ILE A 122 11.51 -13.36 12.27
CA ILE A 122 10.68 -12.67 13.25
C ILE A 122 10.68 -13.50 14.51
N MET A 123 11.13 -12.91 15.62
CA MET A 123 11.16 -13.53 16.93
C MET A 123 10.13 -12.86 17.83
N PHE A 124 9.30 -13.67 18.47
CA PHE A 124 8.43 -13.23 19.57
C PHE A 124 9.01 -13.75 20.87
N ALA A 125 9.24 -12.87 21.85
CA ALA A 125 9.71 -13.23 23.16
C ALA A 125 8.75 -12.67 24.21
N ASP A 126 8.48 -13.46 25.25
CA ASP A 126 7.62 -13.09 26.37
C ASP A 126 8.28 -13.43 27.71
N ILE A 127 8.03 -12.62 28.72
CA ILE A 127 8.56 -12.80 30.08
C ILE A 127 7.52 -13.61 30.86
N ARG A 128 7.87 -14.86 31.18
CA ARG A 128 7.00 -15.71 32.01
C ARG A 128 6.88 -15.16 33.42
N GLY A 129 5.66 -15.14 33.94
CA GLY A 129 5.37 -14.65 35.28
C GLY A 129 5.46 -13.13 35.41
N PHE A 130 5.33 -12.38 34.31
CA PHE A 130 5.40 -10.92 34.30
C PHE A 130 4.31 -10.28 35.16
N THR A 131 3.07 -10.76 35.12
CA THR A 131 1.97 -10.23 35.91
C THR A 131 2.22 -10.33 37.42
N PRO A 132 2.54 -11.51 38.01
CA PRO A 132 2.91 -11.59 39.43
C PRO A 132 4.12 -10.74 39.77
N LEU A 133 5.09 -10.61 38.88
CA LEU A 133 6.27 -9.77 39.07
C LEU A 133 5.88 -8.29 39.24
N THR A 134 5.00 -7.79 38.36
CA THR A 134 4.54 -6.39 38.40
C THR A 134 3.65 -6.09 39.59
N GLU A 135 2.91 -7.07 40.11
CA GLU A 135 2.09 -6.94 41.30
C GLU A 135 2.90 -6.91 42.59
N SER A 136 4.11 -7.52 42.58
CA SER A 136 4.95 -7.64 43.78
C SER A 136 6.03 -6.54 43.93
N LEU A 137 6.26 -5.75 42.87
CA LEU A 137 7.32 -4.75 42.81
C LEU A 137 6.79 -3.33 42.65
N SER A 138 7.60 -2.34 43.00
CA SER A 138 7.29 -0.95 42.68
C SER A 138 7.36 -0.70 41.17
N ALA A 139 6.62 0.29 40.67
CA ALA A 139 6.66 0.66 39.26
C ALA A 139 8.08 0.98 38.75
N TYR A 140 8.91 1.58 39.57
CA TYR A 140 10.30 1.88 39.24
C TYR A 140 11.16 0.61 39.09
N ASP A 141 10.99 -0.37 39.96
CA ASP A 141 11.71 -1.64 39.91
C ASP A 141 11.30 -2.44 38.65
N VAL A 142 10.01 -2.44 38.32
CA VAL A 142 9.49 -3.06 37.09
C VAL A 142 10.12 -2.42 35.86
N MET A 143 10.14 -1.08 35.79
CA MET A 143 10.75 -0.36 34.67
C MET A 143 12.26 -0.62 34.57
N PHE A 144 12.95 -0.68 35.67
CA PHE A 144 14.39 -1.01 35.71
C PHE A 144 14.65 -2.42 35.13
N ILE A 145 13.87 -3.42 35.56
CA ILE A 145 14.00 -4.80 35.09
C ILE A 145 13.70 -4.90 33.58
N ILE A 146 12.64 -4.24 33.11
CA ILE A 146 12.25 -4.24 31.68
C ILE A 146 13.34 -3.58 30.84
N ASN A 147 13.84 -2.41 31.22
CA ASN A 147 14.90 -1.74 30.49
C ASN A 147 16.14 -2.60 30.42
N ARG A 148 16.53 -3.22 31.53
CA ARG A 148 17.69 -4.12 31.57
C ARG A 148 17.49 -5.35 30.66
N TYR A 149 16.29 -5.90 30.63
CA TYR A 149 15.93 -6.99 29.74
C TYR A 149 16.08 -6.62 28.27
N PHE A 150 15.55 -5.45 27.87
CA PHE A 150 15.66 -4.97 26.50
C PHE A 150 17.09 -4.62 26.10
N ASP A 151 17.90 -4.06 26.98
CA ASP A 151 19.31 -3.80 26.73
C ASP A 151 20.07 -5.11 26.43
N ILE A 152 19.87 -6.13 27.26
CA ILE A 152 20.55 -7.43 27.08
C ILE A 152 20.12 -8.11 25.78
N ILE A 153 18.82 -8.13 25.49
CA ILE A 153 18.30 -8.73 24.24
C ILE A 153 18.75 -7.93 23.02
N GLY A 154 18.69 -6.61 23.09
CA GLY A 154 19.15 -5.73 22.01
C GLY A 154 20.61 -5.98 21.67
N ASP A 155 21.46 -6.08 22.67
CA ASP A 155 22.88 -6.39 22.50
C ASP A 155 23.15 -7.73 21.79
N VAL A 156 22.28 -8.71 21.98
CA VAL A 156 22.40 -10.03 21.34
C VAL A 156 21.89 -10.02 19.90
N ILE A 157 20.81 -9.27 19.63
CA ILE A 157 20.15 -9.26 18.33
C ILE A 157 20.89 -8.37 17.33
N PHE A 158 21.46 -7.25 17.79
CA PHE A 158 22.10 -6.25 16.92
C PHE A 158 23.62 -6.36 16.82
N LYS A 159 24.22 -7.41 17.36
CA LYS A 159 25.61 -7.80 17.12
C LYS A 159 25.73 -8.69 15.90
#